data_e1cd88feab28047a82b2c42f4126dd8b
#
_entry.id   e1cd88feab28047a82b2c42f4126dd8b
#
_cell.length_a   1.000
_cell.length_b   1.000
_cell.length_c   1.000
_cell.angle_alpha   90.00
_cell.angle_beta   90.00
_cell.angle_gamma   90.00
#
_symmetry.space_group_name_H-M   'P 1'
#
loop_
_entity.id
_entity.type
_entity.pdbx_description
1 polymer ?
#
loop_
_entity_poly.entity_id
_entity_poly.type
_entity_poly.pdbx_seq_one_letter_code
_entity_poly.pdbx_strand_id
1 'polypeptide(L)' 'MSAADLFGLIVSALVCLYLLYALIRGERL' A
#
# COMPACT_ATOMS: atom_id res chain seq x y z
N MET A 1 -15.90 -0.15 -13.35
CA MET A 1 -14.53 0.23 -13.09
C MET A 1 -13.70 0.18 -14.36
N SER A 2 -12.88 1.17 -14.56
CA SER A 2 -12.01 1.19 -15.72
C SER A 2 -10.62 0.65 -15.34
N ALA A 3 -9.80 0.41 -16.35
CA ALA A 3 -8.47 -0.10 -16.10
C ALA A 3 -7.66 0.87 -15.24
N ALA A 4 -7.88 2.16 -15.44
CA ALA A 4 -7.17 3.17 -14.67
C ALA A 4 -7.55 3.10 -13.20
N ASP A 5 -8.83 2.87 -12.91
CA ASP A 5 -9.28 2.75 -11.54
C ASP A 5 -8.68 1.53 -10.88
N LEU A 6 -8.66 0.42 -11.59
CA LEU A 6 -8.08 -0.80 -11.07
C LEU A 6 -6.60 -0.62 -10.78
N PHE A 7 -5.90 0.03 -11.69
CA PHE A 7 -4.48 0.27 -11.53
C PHE A 7 -4.22 1.13 -10.29
N GLY A 8 -5.02 2.17 -10.11
CA GLY A 8 -4.87 3.03 -8.95
C GLY A 8 -5.11 2.31 -7.64
N LEU A 9 -6.10 1.41 -7.63
CA LEU A 9 -6.40 0.64 -6.44
C LEU A 9 -5.24 -0.28 -6.07
N ILE A 10 -4.67 -0.92 -7.06
CA ILE A 10 -3.55 -1.83 -6.81
C ILE A 10 -2.35 -1.07 -6.27
N VAL A 11 -2.04 0.06 -6.88
CA VAL A 11 -0.91 0.87 -6.44
C VAL A 11 -1.13 1.37 -5.01
N SER A 12 -2.36 1.83 -4.73
CA SER A 12 -2.68 2.31 -3.39
C SER A 12 -2.53 1.21 -2.35
N ALA A 13 -3.01 0.02 -2.67
CA ALA A 13 -2.90 -1.11 -1.75
C ALA A 13 -1.44 -1.44 -1.46
N LEU A 14 -0.62 -1.44 -2.50
CA LEU A 14 0.80 -1.74 -2.34
C LEU A 14 1.48 -0.70 -1.46
N VAL A 15 1.16 0.57 -1.67
CA VAL A 15 1.74 1.64 -0.88
C VAL A 15 1.31 1.53 0.58
N CYS A 16 0.04 1.23 0.81
CA CYS A 16 -0.46 1.06 2.18
C CYS A 16 0.26 -0.07 2.89
N LEU A 17 0.41 -1.21 2.22
CA LEU A 17 1.10 -2.35 2.80
C LEU A 17 2.55 -2.01 3.08
N TYR A 18 3.17 -1.28 2.18
CA TYR A 18 4.55 -0.89 2.35
C TYR A 18 4.72 0.02 3.57
N LEU A 19 3.82 0.97 3.73
CA LEU A 19 3.88 1.89 4.85
C LEU A 19 3.65 1.18 6.17
N LEU A 20 2.69 0.25 6.20
CA LEU A 20 2.44 -0.53 7.40
C LEU A 20 3.65 -1.36 7.78
N TYR A 21 4.25 -2.00 6.79
CA TYR A 21 5.42 -2.82 7.03
C TYR A 21 6.58 -1.97 7.58
N ALA A 22 6.78 -0.81 6.98
CA ALA A 22 7.83 0.09 7.41
C ALA A 22 7.60 0.58 8.83
N LEU A 23 6.35 0.82 9.19
CA LEU A 23 5.98 1.28 10.53
C LEU A 23 6.32 0.23 11.57
N ILE A 24 5.86 -1.00 11.33
CA ILE A 24 6.10 -2.10 12.26
C ILE A 24 7.59 -2.35 12.40
N ARG A 25 8.28 -2.33 11.28
CA ARG A 25 9.71 -2.61 11.29
C ARG A 25 10.49 -1.49 11.96
N GLY A 26 10.10 -0.26 11.68
CA GLY A 26 10.79 0.90 12.23
C GLY A 26 10.52 1.08 13.70
N GLU A 27 9.28 0.86 14.11
CA GLU A 27 8.89 1.04 15.50
C GLU A 27 9.35 -0.10 16.39
N ARG A 28 9.46 -1.26 15.82
CA ARG A 28 9.90 -2.45 16.56
C ARG A 28 8.95 -2.78 17.69
N LEU A 29 7.67 -2.66 17.39
CA LEU A 29 6.65 -3.05 18.33
C LEU A 29 6.52 -4.56 18.38
#